data_0caa644b15c1dbd8b84393726267ed99
#
_entry.id   0caa644b15c1dbd8b84393726267ed99
#
_cell.length_a   1.000
_cell.length_b   1.000
_cell.length_c   1.000
_cell.angle_alpha   90.00
_cell.angle_beta   90.00
_cell.angle_gamma   90.00
#
_symmetry.space_group_name_H-M   'P 1'
#
loop_
_entity.id
_entity.type
_entity.pdbx_description
1 polymer ?
#
loop_
_entity_poly.entity_id
_entity_poly.type
_entity_poly.pdbx_seq_one_letter_code
_entity_poly.pdbx_strand_id
1 'polypeptide(L)'
;MLFRSYYANPKKHYETTAEEILSDFTNLDAFIAGVGTSGTIVGVGKKLKEHFPNIKIIAVEPEASHVLSGGTPGKHAIQGIGAGFIPKIYDENIIDEVIQISNELSFEFGNKMSKEEGLFLGISSGAAIAAAYEIAKRLGKGKNILVISPDGGEKYLSTDMFK
;
A
#
# COMPACT_ATOMS: atom_id res chain seq x y z
N MET A 1 24.02 1.81 6.22
CA MET A 1 23.49 0.73 5.39
C MET A 1 23.53 1.20 3.94
N LEU A 2 24.41 0.62 3.11
CA LEU A 2 24.54 1.02 1.71
C LEU A 2 23.38 0.43 0.91
N PHE A 3 22.47 1.27 0.45
CA PHE A 3 21.37 0.88 -0.43
C PHE A 3 21.88 0.51 -1.83
N ARG A 4 22.52 -0.64 -1.94
CA ARG A 4 22.98 -1.18 -3.23
C ARG A 4 21.85 -1.70 -4.13
N SER A 5 20.59 -1.52 -3.74
CA SER A 5 19.48 -2.21 -4.39
C SER A 5 18.33 -1.33 -4.86
N TYR A 6 18.54 -0.03 -5.10
CA TYR A 6 17.43 0.82 -5.53
C TYR A 6 16.65 0.21 -6.71
N TYR A 7 17.34 -0.24 -7.75
CA TYR A 7 16.70 -0.83 -8.93
C TYR A 7 16.41 -2.33 -8.81
N ALA A 8 17.10 -3.05 -7.94
CA ALA A 8 16.89 -4.48 -7.72
C ALA A 8 15.56 -4.74 -6.99
N ASN A 9 15.13 -3.85 -6.09
CA ASN A 9 13.91 -3.98 -5.34
C ASN A 9 12.67 -3.97 -6.26
N PRO A 10 12.35 -2.90 -7.02
CA PRO A 10 11.21 -2.92 -7.92
C PRO A 10 11.34 -3.99 -9.02
N LYS A 11 12.55 -4.26 -9.50
CA LYS A 11 12.79 -5.34 -10.46
C LYS A 11 12.35 -6.69 -9.89
N LYS A 12 12.71 -7.00 -8.64
CA LYS A 12 12.32 -8.27 -8.01
C LYS A 12 10.81 -8.38 -7.87
N HIS A 13 10.13 -7.33 -7.41
CA HIS A 13 8.67 -7.31 -7.35
C HIS A 13 8.00 -7.44 -8.71
N TYR A 14 8.57 -6.84 -9.74
CA TYR A 14 8.11 -7.00 -11.12
C TYR A 14 8.23 -8.45 -11.62
N GLU A 15 9.37 -9.12 -11.31
CA GLU A 15 9.69 -10.46 -11.80
C GLU A 15 9.05 -11.59 -10.96
N THR A 16 8.59 -11.32 -9.73
CA THR A 16 8.03 -12.35 -8.84
C THR A 16 6.64 -11.99 -8.34
N THR A 17 6.50 -11.03 -7.43
CA THR A 17 5.22 -10.66 -6.81
C THR A 17 4.14 -10.36 -7.85
N ALA A 18 4.48 -9.63 -8.90
CA ALA A 18 3.54 -9.31 -9.96
C ALA A 18 3.14 -10.56 -10.78
N GLU A 19 4.06 -11.49 -11.03
CA GLU A 19 3.74 -12.75 -11.72
C GLU A 19 2.83 -13.65 -10.87
N GLU A 20 3.05 -13.71 -9.55
CA GLU A 20 2.16 -14.41 -8.62
C GLU A 20 0.75 -13.82 -8.67
N ILE A 21 0.63 -12.49 -8.64
CA ILE A 21 -0.66 -11.79 -8.78
C ILE A 21 -1.32 -12.14 -10.12
N LEU A 22 -0.58 -12.09 -11.22
CA LEU A 22 -1.12 -12.39 -12.56
C LEU A 22 -1.52 -13.85 -12.73
N SER A 23 -0.93 -14.78 -11.97
CA SER A 23 -1.35 -16.18 -11.96
C SER A 23 -2.71 -16.38 -11.28
N ASP A 24 -3.03 -15.54 -10.29
CA ASP A 24 -4.23 -15.70 -9.47
C ASP A 24 -5.41 -14.84 -9.97
N PHE A 25 -5.12 -13.74 -10.67
CA PHE A 25 -6.14 -12.76 -11.08
C PHE A 25 -6.16 -12.55 -12.59
N THR A 26 -7.30 -12.79 -13.21
CA THR A 26 -7.54 -12.53 -14.63
C THR A 26 -8.06 -11.12 -14.92
N ASN A 27 -8.50 -10.40 -13.90
CA ASN A 27 -8.94 -9.01 -13.97
C ASN A 27 -8.72 -8.28 -12.65
N LEU A 28 -8.15 -7.09 -12.71
CA LEU A 28 -7.98 -6.17 -11.59
C LEU A 28 -8.34 -4.75 -12.01
N ASP A 29 -9.14 -4.07 -11.20
CA ASP A 29 -9.54 -2.67 -11.42
C ASP A 29 -8.65 -1.70 -10.62
N ALA A 30 -8.13 -2.12 -9.46
CA ALA A 30 -7.20 -1.33 -8.67
C ALA A 30 -6.18 -2.21 -7.93
N PHE A 31 -4.97 -1.67 -7.77
CA PHE A 31 -3.90 -2.20 -6.94
C PHE A 31 -3.46 -1.14 -5.93
N ILE A 32 -3.44 -1.49 -4.65
CA ILE A 32 -3.21 -0.57 -3.54
C ILE A 32 -2.06 -1.05 -2.67
N ALA A 33 -1.10 -0.19 -2.41
CA ALA A 33 0.03 -0.50 -1.53
C ALA A 33 0.51 0.72 -0.75
N GLY A 34 0.88 0.51 0.50
CA GLY A 34 1.59 1.50 1.32
C GLY A 34 3.00 1.78 0.78
N VAL A 35 3.43 3.03 0.83
CA VAL A 35 4.72 3.45 0.27
C VAL A 35 5.76 3.69 1.36
N GLY A 36 6.71 2.75 1.45
CA GLY A 36 7.96 2.93 2.19
C GLY A 36 9.09 3.29 1.22
N THR A 37 9.72 2.30 0.61
CA THR A 37 10.79 2.48 -0.40
C THR A 37 10.27 2.64 -1.83
N SER A 38 8.98 2.44 -2.08
CA SER A 38 8.29 2.38 -3.38
C SER A 38 8.55 1.12 -4.20
N GLY A 39 9.39 0.18 -3.75
CA GLY A 39 9.77 -0.99 -4.55
C GLY A 39 8.59 -1.84 -4.99
N THR A 40 7.70 -2.16 -4.05
CA THR A 40 6.51 -2.99 -4.31
C THR A 40 5.57 -2.31 -5.30
N ILE A 41 5.16 -1.07 -5.00
CA ILE A 41 4.15 -0.38 -5.83
C ILE A 41 4.64 -0.09 -7.24
N VAL A 42 5.91 0.29 -7.39
CA VAL A 42 6.50 0.58 -8.71
C VAL A 42 6.71 -0.71 -9.49
N GLY A 43 7.30 -1.75 -8.87
CA GLY A 43 7.56 -3.02 -9.54
C GLY A 43 6.28 -3.74 -9.96
N VAL A 44 5.36 -3.92 -9.02
CA VAL A 44 4.07 -4.57 -9.30
C VAL A 44 3.21 -3.71 -10.21
N GLY A 45 3.07 -2.41 -9.90
CA GLY A 45 2.22 -1.50 -10.66
C GLY A 45 2.60 -1.41 -12.13
N LYS A 46 3.91 -1.37 -12.42
CA LYS A 46 4.40 -1.40 -13.81
C LYS A 46 3.93 -2.65 -14.55
N LYS A 47 4.14 -3.82 -13.97
CA LYS A 47 3.76 -5.10 -14.58
C LYS A 47 2.25 -5.23 -14.75
N LEU A 48 1.49 -4.81 -13.74
CA LEU A 48 0.03 -4.87 -13.80
C LEU A 48 -0.55 -3.94 -14.87
N LYS A 49 0.01 -2.73 -15.05
CA LYS A 49 -0.41 -1.83 -16.13
C LYS A 49 -0.13 -2.38 -17.53
N GLU A 50 0.91 -3.20 -17.71
CA GLU A 50 1.19 -3.88 -18.97
C GLU A 50 0.11 -4.92 -19.32
N HIS A 51 -0.50 -5.58 -18.30
CA HIS A 51 -1.52 -6.61 -18.48
C HIS A 51 -2.96 -6.07 -18.38
N PHE A 52 -3.19 -5.11 -17.50
CA PHE A 52 -4.48 -4.47 -17.25
C PHE A 52 -4.38 -2.97 -17.53
N PRO A 53 -4.49 -2.52 -18.80
CA PRO A 53 -4.23 -1.12 -19.17
C PRO A 53 -5.07 -0.06 -18.42
N ASN A 54 -6.24 -0.46 -17.90
CA ASN A 54 -7.16 0.41 -17.17
C ASN A 54 -7.04 0.31 -15.64
N ILE A 55 -6.12 -0.51 -15.12
CA ILE A 55 -5.93 -0.66 -13.67
C ILE A 55 -5.48 0.67 -13.04
N LYS A 56 -6.01 0.95 -11.85
CA LYS A 56 -5.58 2.09 -11.04
C LYS A 56 -4.52 1.65 -10.01
N ILE A 57 -3.38 2.29 -10.03
CA ILE A 57 -2.30 2.07 -9.06
C ILE A 57 -2.37 3.15 -8.00
N ILE A 58 -2.71 2.75 -6.77
CA ILE A 58 -3.00 3.66 -5.66
C ILE A 58 -1.91 3.53 -4.60
N ALA A 59 -1.19 4.61 -4.37
CA ALA A 59 -0.22 4.72 -3.29
C ALA A 59 -0.89 5.15 -1.99
N VAL A 60 -0.43 4.61 -0.87
CA VAL A 60 -0.91 5.03 0.45
C VAL A 60 0.25 5.62 1.25
N GLU A 61 0.03 6.81 1.79
CA GLU A 61 0.94 7.50 2.70
C GLU A 61 0.25 7.95 3.98
N PRO A 62 0.99 8.17 5.09
CA PRO A 62 0.41 8.75 6.29
C PRO A 62 0.00 10.20 6.07
N GLU A 63 -1.19 10.58 6.52
CA GLU A 63 -1.69 11.97 6.47
C GLU A 63 -0.73 12.94 7.16
N ALA A 64 -0.16 12.57 8.31
CA ALA A 64 0.79 13.39 9.04
C ALA A 64 2.18 13.52 8.36
N SER A 65 2.46 12.74 7.32
CA SER A 65 3.74 12.74 6.60
C SER A 65 3.51 12.54 5.09
N HIS A 66 2.75 13.46 4.48
CA HIS A 66 2.21 13.35 3.13
C HIS A 66 3.13 13.95 2.06
N VAL A 67 4.38 13.51 2.04
CA VAL A 67 5.41 14.04 1.12
C VAL A 67 5.18 13.66 -0.35
N LEU A 68 4.54 12.51 -0.62
CA LEU A 68 4.22 12.09 -1.98
C LEU A 68 3.15 12.98 -2.62
N SER A 69 2.25 13.51 -1.79
CA SER A 69 1.22 14.47 -2.20
C SER A 69 1.70 15.93 -2.18
N GLY A 70 3.03 16.17 -2.08
CA GLY A 70 3.61 17.51 -2.09
C GLY A 70 3.60 18.26 -0.75
N GLY A 71 3.28 17.59 0.34
CA GLY A 71 3.30 18.15 1.69
C GLY A 71 4.64 17.95 2.42
N THR A 72 4.60 18.06 3.74
CA THR A 72 5.78 18.00 4.61
C THR A 72 5.89 16.70 5.38
N PRO A 73 7.12 16.25 5.73
CA PRO A 73 7.30 15.12 6.62
C PRO A 73 6.82 15.43 8.03
N GLY A 74 6.24 14.44 8.69
CA GLY A 74 5.76 14.54 10.05
C GLY A 74 5.80 13.21 10.81
N LYS A 75 5.60 13.26 12.13
CA LYS A 75 5.55 12.06 12.96
C LYS A 75 4.21 11.36 12.81
N HIS A 76 4.25 10.05 12.62
CA HIS A 76 3.07 9.20 12.52
C HIS A 76 3.33 7.83 13.17
N ALA A 77 2.25 7.07 13.41
CA ALA A 77 2.31 5.75 14.03
C ALA A 77 2.27 4.60 13.01
N ILE A 78 2.06 4.87 11.72
CA ILE A 78 1.94 3.86 10.68
C ILE A 78 3.34 3.37 10.29
N GLN A 79 3.84 2.34 10.99
CA GLN A 79 5.17 1.79 10.76
C GLN A 79 5.27 1.14 9.37
N GLY A 80 6.46 1.25 8.75
CA GLY A 80 6.77 0.62 7.47
C GLY A 80 6.51 1.48 6.23
N ILE A 81 5.71 2.54 6.34
CA ILE A 81 5.45 3.50 5.27
C ILE A 81 5.76 4.94 5.71
N GLY A 82 5.67 5.90 4.81
CA GLY A 82 5.84 7.31 5.15
C GLY A 82 7.28 7.67 5.56
N ALA A 83 8.26 7.41 4.71
CA ALA A 83 9.69 7.60 4.99
C ALA A 83 10.10 9.07 5.25
N GLY A 84 9.21 10.03 5.05
CA GLY A 84 9.48 11.46 5.22
C GLY A 84 10.24 12.10 4.04
N PHE A 85 10.42 11.37 2.97
CA PHE A 85 11.02 11.84 1.71
C PHE A 85 10.46 11.04 0.53
N ILE A 86 10.55 11.60 -0.68
CA ILE A 86 10.18 10.87 -1.90
C ILE A 86 11.31 9.90 -2.25
N PRO A 87 11.03 8.57 -2.27
CA PRO A 87 12.03 7.58 -2.61
C PRO A 87 12.55 7.76 -4.04
N LYS A 88 13.85 7.50 -4.27
CA LYS A 88 14.48 7.67 -5.60
C LYS A 88 13.88 6.80 -6.71
N ILE A 89 13.24 5.69 -6.33
CA ILE A 89 12.60 4.76 -7.27
C ILE A 89 11.09 5.01 -7.41
N TYR A 90 10.56 6.03 -6.74
CA TYR A 90 9.19 6.47 -6.94
C TYR A 90 8.99 6.94 -8.38
N ASP A 91 7.93 6.49 -9.02
CA ASP A 91 7.63 6.81 -10.42
C ASP A 91 6.17 7.27 -10.52
N GLU A 92 6.00 8.59 -10.67
CA GLU A 92 4.68 9.23 -10.81
C GLU A 92 3.92 8.81 -12.08
N ASN A 93 4.61 8.29 -13.11
CA ASN A 93 3.95 7.80 -14.31
C ASN A 93 3.24 6.44 -14.09
N ILE A 94 3.64 5.71 -13.05
CA ILE A 94 3.02 4.43 -12.69
C ILE A 94 1.87 4.65 -11.71
N ILE A 95 1.98 5.62 -10.81
CA ILE A 95 1.01 5.85 -9.73
C ILE A 95 -0.08 6.80 -10.22
N ASP A 96 -1.33 6.33 -10.17
CA ASP A 96 -2.49 7.12 -10.62
C ASP A 96 -3.01 8.05 -9.52
N GLU A 97 -2.86 7.66 -8.25
CA GLU A 97 -3.38 8.42 -7.11
C GLU A 97 -2.58 8.13 -5.84
N VAL A 98 -2.49 9.12 -4.97
CA VAL A 98 -1.94 8.97 -3.60
C VAL A 98 -3.05 9.27 -2.60
N ILE A 99 -3.33 8.32 -1.70
CA ILE A 99 -4.33 8.46 -0.63
C ILE A 99 -3.60 8.63 0.70
N GLN A 100 -3.99 9.66 1.44
CA GLN A 100 -3.51 9.95 2.79
C GLN A 100 -4.40 9.26 3.81
N ILE A 101 -3.81 8.51 4.75
CA ILE A 101 -4.54 7.81 5.80
C ILE A 101 -4.01 8.25 7.17
N SER A 102 -4.93 8.60 8.07
CA SER A 102 -4.60 8.95 9.45
C SER A 102 -4.21 7.72 10.28
N ASN A 103 -3.55 7.94 11.42
CA ASN A 103 -3.25 6.86 12.37
C ASN A 103 -4.52 6.16 12.84
N GLU A 104 -5.55 6.95 13.14
CA GLU A 104 -6.83 6.49 13.66
C GLU A 104 -7.54 5.55 12.67
N LEU A 105 -7.63 5.94 11.40
CA LEU A 105 -8.21 5.09 10.35
C LEU A 105 -7.39 3.82 10.14
N SER A 106 -6.07 3.92 10.18
CA SER A 106 -5.20 2.75 10.06
C SER A 106 -5.45 1.74 11.19
N PHE A 107 -5.58 2.21 12.43
CA PHE A 107 -5.87 1.37 13.59
C PHE A 107 -7.29 0.81 13.55
N GLU A 108 -8.28 1.64 13.20
CA GLU A 108 -9.68 1.23 13.07
C GLU A 108 -9.82 0.06 12.08
N PHE A 109 -9.29 0.22 10.86
CA PHE A 109 -9.41 -0.80 9.84
C PHE A 109 -8.62 -2.06 10.16
N GLY A 110 -7.43 -1.96 10.76
CA GLY A 110 -6.68 -3.13 11.23
C GLY A 110 -7.44 -3.90 12.32
N ASN A 111 -8.03 -3.22 13.30
CA ASN A 111 -8.87 -3.82 14.34
C ASN A 111 -10.15 -4.43 13.77
N LYS A 112 -10.79 -3.74 12.82
CA LYS A 112 -12.00 -4.22 12.17
C LYS A 112 -11.76 -5.52 11.40
N MET A 113 -10.67 -5.59 10.63
CA MET A 113 -10.26 -6.80 9.93
C MET A 113 -10.04 -7.97 10.90
N SER A 114 -9.41 -7.71 12.04
CA SER A 114 -9.20 -8.73 13.06
C SER A 114 -10.51 -9.24 13.67
N LYS A 115 -11.45 -8.34 13.99
CA LYS A 115 -12.70 -8.68 14.69
C LYS A 115 -13.78 -9.26 13.78
N GLU A 116 -13.90 -8.74 12.57
CA GLU A 116 -14.99 -9.07 11.64
C GLU A 116 -14.59 -10.14 10.62
N GLU A 117 -13.32 -10.15 10.19
CA GLU A 117 -12.84 -11.05 9.13
C GLU A 117 -11.83 -12.09 9.63
N GLY A 118 -11.40 -12.02 10.91
CA GLY A 118 -10.42 -12.94 11.49
C GLY A 118 -9.00 -12.74 10.95
N LEU A 119 -8.71 -11.60 10.32
CA LEU A 119 -7.41 -11.28 9.74
C LEU A 119 -6.62 -10.38 10.69
N PHE A 120 -5.64 -10.97 11.38
CA PHE A 120 -4.78 -10.24 12.32
C PHE A 120 -3.62 -9.56 11.59
N LEU A 121 -3.82 -8.29 11.22
CA LEU A 121 -2.95 -7.54 10.32
C LEU A 121 -2.18 -6.43 11.03
N GLY A 122 -1.03 -6.03 10.43
CA GLY A 122 -0.22 -4.93 10.91
C GLY A 122 -0.79 -3.55 10.59
N ILE A 123 -0.20 -2.52 11.18
CA ILE A 123 -0.69 -1.13 11.08
C ILE A 123 -0.73 -0.63 9.64
N SER A 124 0.33 -0.84 8.85
CA SER A 124 0.36 -0.40 7.45
C SER A 124 -0.64 -1.15 6.56
N SER A 125 -0.97 -2.39 6.92
CA SER A 125 -2.03 -3.17 6.28
C SER A 125 -3.41 -2.53 6.53
N GLY A 126 -3.67 -2.09 7.77
CA GLY A 126 -4.88 -1.34 8.12
C GLY A 126 -5.01 -0.05 7.29
N ALA A 127 -3.90 0.69 7.11
CA ALA A 127 -3.89 1.88 6.25
C ALA A 127 -4.23 1.55 4.78
N ALA A 128 -3.63 0.50 4.23
CA ALA A 128 -3.89 0.09 2.86
C ALA A 128 -5.35 -0.37 2.65
N ILE A 129 -5.93 -1.07 3.63
CA ILE A 129 -7.33 -1.50 3.61
C ILE A 129 -8.29 -0.31 3.76
N ALA A 130 -7.98 0.68 4.60
CA ALA A 130 -8.75 1.91 4.69
C ALA A 130 -8.81 2.64 3.34
N ALA A 131 -7.68 2.76 2.64
CA ALA A 131 -7.63 3.30 1.29
C ALA A 131 -8.44 2.45 0.30
N ALA A 132 -8.37 1.11 0.40
CA ALA A 132 -9.15 0.21 -0.46
C ALA A 132 -10.65 0.38 -0.25
N TYR A 133 -11.10 0.61 0.97
CA TYR A 133 -12.50 0.86 1.27
C TYR A 133 -13.00 2.14 0.59
N GLU A 134 -12.21 3.22 0.58
CA GLU A 134 -12.54 4.45 -0.15
C GLU A 134 -12.60 4.22 -1.66
N ILE A 135 -11.62 3.50 -2.22
CA ILE A 135 -11.60 3.15 -3.64
C ILE A 135 -12.81 2.28 -4.01
N ALA A 136 -13.15 1.30 -3.18
CA ALA A 136 -14.30 0.43 -3.40
C ALA A 136 -15.63 1.20 -3.48
N LYS A 137 -15.80 2.19 -2.60
CA LYS A 137 -16.97 3.09 -2.66
C LYS A 137 -17.05 3.88 -3.96
N ARG A 138 -15.92 4.36 -4.46
CA ARG A 138 -15.84 5.14 -5.71
C ARG A 138 -16.03 4.29 -6.95
N LEU A 139 -15.46 3.08 -6.99
CA LEU A 139 -15.56 2.17 -8.13
C LEU A 139 -16.89 1.43 -8.22
N GLY A 140 -17.55 1.18 -7.07
CA GLY A 140 -18.83 0.49 -7.01
C GLY A 140 -18.72 -1.04 -7.07
N LYS A 141 -19.89 -1.69 -7.22
CA LYS A 141 -19.99 -3.16 -7.19
C LYS A 141 -19.36 -3.84 -8.41
N GLY A 142 -18.87 -5.06 -8.20
CA GLY A 142 -18.32 -5.92 -9.24
C GLY A 142 -16.90 -5.56 -9.66
N LYS A 143 -16.18 -4.81 -8.82
CA LYS A 143 -14.80 -4.41 -9.04
C LYS A 143 -13.82 -5.23 -8.20
N ASN A 144 -12.70 -5.58 -8.79
CA ASN A 144 -11.63 -6.32 -8.15
C ASN A 144 -10.52 -5.37 -7.70
N ILE A 145 -10.33 -5.28 -6.38
CA ILE A 145 -9.34 -4.40 -5.75
C ILE A 145 -8.34 -5.27 -4.99
N LEU A 146 -7.09 -5.22 -5.38
CA LEU A 146 -6.00 -5.93 -4.71
C LEU A 146 -5.26 -4.99 -3.75
N VAL A 147 -5.05 -5.46 -2.53
CA VAL A 147 -4.36 -4.72 -1.46
C VAL A 147 -3.16 -5.51 -0.98
N ILE A 148 -2.02 -4.86 -0.84
CA ILE A 148 -0.85 -5.45 -0.19
C ILE A 148 -0.96 -5.32 1.32
N SER A 149 -0.94 -6.47 2.01
CA SER A 149 -0.84 -6.59 3.46
C SER A 149 0.55 -7.13 3.81
N PRO A 150 1.52 -6.29 4.18
CA PRO A 150 2.93 -6.70 4.25
C PRO A 150 3.29 -7.50 5.50
N ASP A 151 2.52 -7.39 6.60
CA ASP A 151 2.80 -8.09 7.85
C ASP A 151 1.56 -8.32 8.72
N GLY A 152 1.73 -9.19 9.72
CA GLY A 152 0.71 -9.49 10.72
C GLY A 152 0.72 -8.54 11.92
N GLY A 153 -0.34 -8.60 12.71
CA GLY A 153 -0.58 -7.75 13.89
C GLY A 153 0.27 -8.11 15.12
N GLU A 154 0.89 -9.29 15.15
CA GLU A 154 1.65 -9.79 16.29
C GLU A 154 2.80 -8.88 16.73
N LYS A 155 3.37 -8.12 15.81
CA LYS A 155 4.45 -7.16 16.07
C LYS A 155 3.97 -5.88 16.77
N TYR A 156 2.66 -5.64 16.80
CA TYR A 156 2.04 -4.38 17.21
C TYR A 156 1.19 -4.48 18.47
N LEU A 157 1.19 -5.64 19.17
CA LEU A 157 0.41 -5.89 20.38
C LEU A 157 0.68 -4.88 21.53
N SER A 158 1.89 -4.32 21.57
CA SER A 158 2.27 -3.30 22.56
C SER A 158 1.97 -1.86 22.12
N THR A 159 1.44 -1.66 20.92
CA THR A 159 1.11 -0.34 20.37
C THR A 159 -0.33 0.07 20.72
N ASP A 160 -0.67 1.33 20.44
CA ASP A 160 -2.01 1.86 20.68
C ASP A 160 -3.08 1.26 19.75
N MET A 161 -2.67 0.54 18.71
CA MET A 161 -3.59 -0.14 17.80
C MET A 161 -4.48 -1.18 18.52
N PHE A 162 -3.95 -1.87 19.53
CA PHE A 162 -4.64 -2.97 20.23
C PHE A 162 -4.93 -2.69 21.71
N LYS A 163 -4.86 -1.44 22.13
CA LYS A 163 -5.20 -1.00 23.49
C LYS A 163 -6.66 -0.62 23.62
#